data_f73d76ba2eaa7bca67e6d3fda4175976
#
_entry.id   f73d76ba2eaa7bca67e6d3fda4175976
#
_cell.length_a   1.000
_cell.length_b   1.000
_cell.length_c   1.000
_cell.angle_alpha   90.00
_cell.angle_beta   90.00
_cell.angle_gamma   90.00
#
_symmetry.space_group_name_H-M   'P 1'
#
loop_
_entity.id
_entity.type
_entity.pdbx_description
1 polymer ?
#
loop_
_entity_poly.entity_id
_entity_poly.type
_entity_poly.pdbx_seq_one_letter_code
_entity_poly.pdbx_strand_id
1 'polypeptide(L)'
;MKKILKVDTPNDYARFVEAPELHPLVSVIHYDELPPFRHSLNNYVVYGLFIQRQFPKILSYGMKTVQVSDGSIIAVEPGQIGGLEDNGERISLCGWVLLWSPELLHGSELERQIDRYQFFSYFFDGSLRMEPDEWLCITQLVTQMRQELQTHEDSPSLRNVLLGYLHLILEYCNRIYLRQLSEEDNGNSDLLKRFHDLLQQYFHENRQLTQGLLTVAYCASELAYSPRYFGDIVHKATGGTAIGYIHNYVINQAKSLLMNGHNISETSRLLGFDYPHHFTRLFKKMTGLTPSEYLGKYDVN
;
A
#
# COMPACT_ATOMS: atom_id res chain seq x y z
N MET A 1 15.64 -9.36 20.02
CA MET A 1 14.63 -9.47 18.95
C MET A 1 13.94 -8.11 18.82
N LYS A 2 13.95 -7.49 17.64
CA LYS A 2 13.21 -6.23 17.40
C LYS A 2 11.71 -6.54 17.51
N LYS A 3 11.00 -5.82 18.37
CA LYS A 3 9.56 -6.04 18.56
C LYS A 3 8.82 -5.30 17.44
N ILE A 4 8.15 -6.05 16.56
CA ILE A 4 7.29 -5.51 15.51
C ILE A 4 5.87 -5.51 16.06
N LEU A 5 5.18 -4.36 16.00
CA LEU A 5 3.77 -4.26 16.32
C LEU A 5 2.95 -4.90 15.19
N LYS A 6 2.08 -5.82 15.50
CA LYS A 6 1.14 -6.39 14.55
C LYS A 6 -0.11 -5.52 14.53
N VAL A 7 -0.47 -5.00 13.37
CA VAL A 7 -1.67 -4.18 13.15
C VAL A 7 -2.64 -5.00 12.32
N ASP A 8 -3.37 -5.90 12.98
CA ASP A 8 -4.36 -6.79 12.35
C ASP A 8 -5.67 -6.05 12.06
N THR A 9 -6.02 -5.12 12.94
CA THR A 9 -7.19 -4.24 12.81
C THR A 9 -6.76 -2.77 12.92
N PRO A 10 -7.56 -1.83 12.41
CA PRO A 10 -7.29 -0.40 12.58
C PRO A 10 -7.13 0.01 14.05
N ASN A 11 -7.87 -0.66 14.94
CA ASN A 11 -7.88 -0.37 16.37
C ASN A 11 -6.61 -0.87 17.09
N ASP A 12 -5.83 -1.81 16.54
CA ASP A 12 -4.56 -2.22 17.15
C ASP A 12 -3.56 -1.06 17.14
N TYR A 13 -3.56 -0.27 16.08
CA TYR A 13 -2.75 0.93 16.02
C TYR A 13 -3.30 2.05 16.90
N ALA A 14 -4.63 2.24 16.92
CA ALA A 14 -5.28 3.22 17.79
C ALA A 14 -4.92 2.96 19.26
N ARG A 15 -5.04 1.73 19.75
CA ARG A 15 -4.63 1.33 21.11
C ARG A 15 -3.16 1.58 21.38
N PHE A 16 -2.30 1.29 20.42
CA PHE A 16 -0.86 1.48 20.56
C PHE A 16 -0.47 2.95 20.78
N VAL A 17 -1.14 3.88 20.07
CA VAL A 17 -0.90 5.33 20.20
C VAL A 17 -1.82 6.01 21.23
N GLU A 18 -2.59 5.24 22.00
CA GLU A 18 -3.53 5.72 23.01
C GLU A 18 -4.66 6.61 22.44
N ALA A 19 -5.08 6.34 21.19
CA ALA A 19 -6.18 7.03 20.52
C ALA A 19 -7.53 6.33 20.76
N PRO A 20 -8.68 7.05 20.65
CA PRO A 20 -10.00 6.46 20.73
C PRO A 20 -10.27 5.44 19.62
N GLU A 21 -10.93 4.33 19.96
CA GLU A 21 -11.45 3.34 19.02
C GLU A 21 -12.87 3.78 18.60
N LEU A 22 -13.05 4.23 17.37
CA LEU A 22 -14.31 4.80 16.90
C LEU A 22 -15.17 3.78 16.12
N HIS A 23 -14.53 2.82 15.42
CA HIS A 23 -15.23 1.85 14.59
C HIS A 23 -14.36 0.60 14.38
N PRO A 24 -14.92 -0.63 14.33
CA PRO A 24 -14.12 -1.83 14.21
C PRO A 24 -13.31 -1.94 12.91
N LEU A 25 -13.81 -1.38 11.81
CA LEU A 25 -13.18 -1.48 10.49
C LEU A 25 -12.45 -0.21 10.03
N VAL A 26 -12.54 0.89 10.78
CA VAL A 26 -11.92 2.18 10.42
C VAL A 26 -11.40 2.87 11.67
N SER A 27 -10.20 3.40 11.60
CA SER A 27 -9.64 4.27 12.63
C SER A 27 -9.19 5.59 12.00
N VAL A 28 -9.65 6.70 12.55
CA VAL A 28 -9.25 8.06 12.16
C VAL A 28 -8.66 8.75 13.37
N ILE A 29 -7.36 8.94 13.35
CA ILE A 29 -6.57 9.44 14.48
C ILE A 29 -6.04 10.82 14.15
N HIS A 30 -6.18 11.76 15.07
CA HIS A 30 -5.56 13.09 15.00
C HIS A 30 -4.40 13.14 15.99
N TYR A 31 -3.20 13.12 15.48
CA TYR A 31 -1.99 13.05 16.32
C TYR A 31 -1.79 14.24 17.25
N ASP A 32 -2.24 15.44 16.83
CA ASP A 32 -2.13 16.66 17.62
C ASP A 32 -2.93 16.61 18.95
N GLU A 33 -3.86 15.65 19.07
CA GLU A 33 -4.66 15.42 20.29
C GLU A 33 -4.03 14.37 21.22
N LEU A 34 -2.95 13.71 20.81
CA LEU A 34 -2.38 12.59 21.53
C LEU A 34 -1.16 12.99 22.35
N PRO A 35 -0.93 12.31 23.49
CA PRO A 35 0.33 12.44 24.20
C PRO A 35 1.49 11.85 23.39
N PRO A 36 2.73 12.22 23.68
CA PRO A 36 3.89 11.58 23.05
C PRO A 36 3.89 10.07 23.28
N PHE A 37 4.10 9.28 22.21
CA PHE A 37 4.10 7.82 22.22
C PHE A 37 5.41 7.23 21.71
N ARG A 38 5.65 5.95 21.95
CA ARG A 38 6.87 5.26 21.50
C ARG A 38 6.76 4.88 20.03
N HIS A 39 7.92 4.87 19.36
CA HIS A 39 8.03 4.35 18.02
C HIS A 39 7.77 2.85 17.94
N SER A 40 7.35 2.37 16.77
CA SER A 40 7.33 0.94 16.43
C SER A 40 7.54 0.73 14.95
N LEU A 41 8.13 -0.41 14.61
CA LEU A 41 7.93 -1.01 13.30
C LEU A 41 6.61 -1.76 13.35
N ASN A 42 5.77 -1.51 12.36
CA ASN A 42 4.44 -2.07 12.28
C ASN A 42 4.34 -2.99 11.07
N ASN A 43 3.71 -4.15 11.27
CA ASN A 43 3.31 -5.04 10.20
C ASN A 43 1.81 -4.87 10.00
N TYR A 44 1.44 -4.25 8.87
CA TYR A 44 0.06 -3.88 8.57
C TYR A 44 -0.68 -5.02 7.87
N VAL A 45 -1.86 -5.37 8.40
CA VAL A 45 -2.88 -6.22 7.74
C VAL A 45 -4.01 -5.35 7.18
N VAL A 46 -3.90 -4.06 7.40
CA VAL A 46 -4.85 -3.01 7.03
C VAL A 46 -4.23 -2.09 5.99
N TYR A 47 -5.08 -1.37 5.27
CA TYR A 47 -4.68 -0.20 4.50
C TYR A 47 -4.52 1.00 5.41
N GLY A 48 -3.65 1.95 5.03
CA GLY A 48 -3.50 3.17 5.79
C GLY A 48 -2.91 4.34 5.01
N LEU A 49 -3.29 5.53 5.45
CA LEU A 49 -2.72 6.80 5.02
C LEU A 49 -2.23 7.57 6.24
N PHE A 50 -0.93 7.81 6.29
CA PHE A 50 -0.27 8.63 7.31
C PHE A 50 -0.08 10.02 6.72
N ILE A 51 -0.93 10.96 7.10
CA ILE A 51 -1.03 12.32 6.57
C ILE A 51 -0.37 13.24 7.58
N GLN A 52 0.88 13.64 7.37
CA GLN A 52 1.64 14.34 8.40
C GLN A 52 2.19 15.67 7.90
N ARG A 53 2.09 16.67 8.78
CA ARG A 53 2.66 17.99 8.53
C ARG A 53 4.18 17.98 8.67
N GLN A 54 4.71 17.19 9.61
CA GLN A 54 6.13 16.99 9.83
C GLN A 54 6.42 15.52 10.04
N PHE A 55 7.37 14.99 9.29
CA PHE A 55 7.83 13.62 9.44
C PHE A 55 9.18 13.56 10.17
N PRO A 56 9.43 12.49 10.93
CA PRO A 56 10.80 12.11 11.28
C PRO A 56 11.61 11.96 9.98
N LYS A 57 12.79 12.57 9.93
CA LYS A 57 13.60 12.66 8.68
C LYS A 57 13.91 11.32 8.01
N ILE A 58 13.81 10.23 8.74
CA ILE A 58 14.15 8.88 8.27
C ILE A 58 13.04 7.92 8.73
N LEU A 59 12.38 7.28 7.78
CA LEU A 59 11.33 6.28 8.02
C LEU A 59 11.76 4.94 7.41
N SER A 60 11.54 3.85 8.14
CA SER A 60 11.69 2.50 7.60
C SER A 60 10.39 2.09 6.90
N TYR A 61 10.49 1.76 5.61
CA TYR A 61 9.36 1.35 4.78
C TYR A 61 9.74 0.08 4.01
N GLY A 62 9.16 -1.03 4.40
CA GLY A 62 9.59 -2.32 3.88
C GLY A 62 11.03 -2.65 4.27
N MET A 63 11.85 -2.95 3.27
CA MET A 63 13.30 -3.22 3.43
C MET A 63 14.17 -1.97 3.18
N LYS A 64 13.56 -0.84 2.88
CA LYS A 64 14.25 0.42 2.57
C LYS A 64 14.04 1.46 3.66
N THR A 65 14.96 2.40 3.70
CA THR A 65 14.84 3.62 4.49
C THR A 65 14.48 4.76 3.54
N VAL A 66 13.38 5.45 3.82
CA VAL A 66 12.86 6.51 2.97
C VAL A 66 13.03 7.85 3.66
N GLN A 67 13.51 8.85 2.93
CA GLN A 67 13.46 10.24 3.38
C GLN A 67 12.09 10.82 3.00
N VAL A 68 11.36 11.30 4.00
CA VAL A 68 10.01 11.85 3.82
C VAL A 68 10.04 13.36 3.99
N SER A 69 9.39 14.04 3.06
CA SER A 69 9.22 15.50 3.13
C SER A 69 8.08 15.86 4.09
N ASP A 70 8.16 17.03 4.70
CA ASP A 70 7.05 17.62 5.44
C ASP A 70 5.84 17.87 4.50
N GLY A 71 4.64 17.79 5.05
CA GLY A 71 3.40 17.96 4.28
C GLY A 71 3.10 16.80 3.33
N SER A 72 3.43 15.58 3.74
CA SER A 72 3.30 14.40 2.88
C SER A 72 2.32 13.36 3.42
N ILE A 73 1.91 12.46 2.53
CA ILE A 73 1.17 11.23 2.87
C ILE A 73 2.06 10.03 2.61
N ILE A 74 2.12 9.11 3.57
CA ILE A 74 2.64 7.77 3.36
C ILE A 74 1.46 6.81 3.34
N ALA A 75 1.37 6.02 2.27
CA ALA A 75 0.36 4.99 2.11
C ALA A 75 0.94 3.62 2.48
N VAL A 76 0.16 2.80 3.16
CA VAL A 76 0.49 1.41 3.48
C VAL A 76 -0.64 0.49 3.04
N GLU A 77 -0.28 -0.71 2.59
CA GLU A 77 -1.22 -1.77 2.21
C GLU A 77 -0.99 -3.04 3.04
N PRO A 78 -1.97 -3.97 3.07
CA PRO A 78 -1.84 -5.22 3.78
C PRO A 78 -0.57 -6.00 3.39
N GLY A 79 0.17 -6.47 4.40
CA GLY A 79 1.43 -7.21 4.24
C GLY A 79 2.68 -6.34 4.22
N GLN A 80 2.55 -5.02 4.31
CA GLN A 80 3.72 -4.14 4.39
C GLN A 80 4.22 -3.97 5.83
N ILE A 81 5.53 -3.73 5.94
CA ILE A 81 6.18 -3.37 7.20
C ILE A 81 6.69 -1.93 7.04
N GLY A 82 6.25 -1.05 7.94
CA GLY A 82 6.67 0.34 7.94
C GLY A 82 6.66 0.95 9.33
N GLY A 83 7.32 2.09 9.49
CA GLY A 83 7.38 2.82 10.75
C GLY A 83 8.80 3.20 11.13
N LEU A 84 8.99 3.50 12.41
CA LEU A 84 10.28 3.85 12.99
C LEU A 84 10.71 2.77 13.98
N GLU A 85 11.99 2.43 13.96
CA GLU A 85 12.53 1.52 14.98
C GLU A 85 12.44 2.18 16.36
N ASP A 86 11.94 1.43 17.34
CA ASP A 86 11.86 1.90 18.71
C ASP A 86 13.29 2.07 19.29
N ASN A 87 13.65 3.32 19.57
CA ASN A 87 14.91 3.71 20.22
C ASN A 87 14.74 4.01 21.72
N GLY A 88 13.54 3.76 22.27
CA GLY A 88 13.20 4.08 23.67
C GLY A 88 12.66 5.49 23.91
N GLU A 89 12.73 6.36 22.93
CA GLU A 89 12.22 7.74 23.03
C GLU A 89 10.73 7.82 22.68
N ARG A 90 10.05 8.81 23.25
CA ARG A 90 8.68 9.16 22.87
C ARG A 90 8.71 10.31 21.89
N ILE A 91 7.85 10.27 20.89
CA ILE A 91 7.68 11.33 19.88
C ILE A 91 6.28 11.89 19.91
N SER A 92 6.16 13.14 19.48
CA SER A 92 4.90 13.76 19.08
C SER A 92 4.88 13.86 17.57
N LEU A 93 3.82 13.40 16.94
CA LEU A 93 3.56 13.57 15.52
C LEU A 93 2.45 14.60 15.33
N CYS A 94 2.42 15.24 14.17
CA CYS A 94 1.41 16.25 13.82
C CYS A 94 0.70 15.85 12.55
N GLY A 95 -0.64 15.80 12.58
CA GLY A 95 -1.48 15.47 11.45
C GLY A 95 -2.41 14.29 11.71
N TRP A 96 -2.69 13.49 10.69
CA TRP A 96 -3.76 12.49 10.72
C TRP A 96 -3.26 11.11 10.32
N VAL A 97 -3.95 10.09 10.84
CA VAL A 97 -3.86 8.72 10.35
C VAL A 97 -5.26 8.21 10.03
N LEU A 98 -5.41 7.67 8.84
CA LEU A 98 -6.60 6.95 8.41
C LEU A 98 -6.20 5.50 8.14
N LEU A 99 -6.73 4.57 8.94
CA LEU A 99 -6.56 3.13 8.74
C LEU A 99 -7.90 2.47 8.47
N TRP A 100 -7.94 1.48 7.58
CA TRP A 100 -9.16 0.71 7.34
C TRP A 100 -8.84 -0.75 7.02
N SER A 101 -9.74 -1.63 7.49
CA SER A 101 -9.69 -3.06 7.18
C SER A 101 -10.08 -3.32 5.71
N PRO A 102 -9.45 -4.28 5.00
CA PRO A 102 -9.95 -4.76 3.71
C PRO A 102 -11.44 -5.16 3.74
N GLU A 103 -11.93 -5.64 4.87
CA GLU A 103 -13.35 -6.01 5.05
C GLU A 103 -14.32 -4.84 4.83
N LEU A 104 -13.90 -3.60 5.10
CA LEU A 104 -14.72 -2.42 4.82
C LEU A 104 -15.07 -2.33 3.34
N LEU A 105 -14.13 -2.71 2.47
CA LEU A 105 -14.28 -2.62 1.02
C LEU A 105 -15.13 -3.74 0.44
N HIS A 106 -15.32 -4.84 1.17
CA HIS A 106 -15.93 -6.06 0.64
C HIS A 106 -17.28 -5.82 -0.04
N GLY A 107 -17.43 -6.29 -1.29
CA GLY A 107 -18.63 -6.12 -2.12
C GLY A 107 -18.84 -4.70 -2.67
N SER A 108 -17.93 -3.75 -2.42
CA SER A 108 -18.01 -2.38 -2.95
C SER A 108 -17.30 -2.24 -4.30
N GLU A 109 -17.60 -1.15 -5.01
CA GLU A 109 -16.86 -0.78 -6.23
C GLU A 109 -15.38 -0.49 -5.90
N LEU A 110 -15.10 0.06 -4.73
CA LEU A 110 -13.74 0.39 -4.31
C LEU A 110 -12.87 -0.86 -4.10
N GLU A 111 -13.45 -2.00 -3.68
CA GLU A 111 -12.73 -3.26 -3.61
C GLU A 111 -12.11 -3.66 -4.97
N ARG A 112 -12.86 -3.46 -6.07
CA ARG A 112 -12.40 -3.76 -7.43
C ARG A 112 -11.39 -2.75 -7.96
N GLN A 113 -11.34 -1.56 -7.38
CA GLN A 113 -10.53 -0.45 -7.85
C GLN A 113 -9.29 -0.19 -7.01
N ILE A 114 -9.18 -0.77 -5.81
CA ILE A 114 -8.10 -0.45 -4.87
C ILE A 114 -6.71 -0.71 -5.46
N ASP A 115 -6.56 -1.76 -6.27
CA ASP A 115 -5.30 -2.15 -6.89
C ASP A 115 -4.80 -1.15 -7.94
N ARG A 116 -5.67 -0.26 -8.46
CA ARG A 116 -5.26 0.79 -9.41
C ARG A 116 -4.49 1.95 -8.77
N TYR A 117 -4.60 2.10 -7.44
CA TYR A 117 -3.89 3.14 -6.70
C TYR A 117 -2.43 2.77 -6.48
N GLN A 118 -1.59 3.09 -7.46
CA GLN A 118 -0.18 2.68 -7.51
C GLN A 118 0.66 3.25 -6.37
N PHE A 119 0.22 4.31 -5.72
CA PHE A 119 0.92 4.91 -4.58
C PHE A 119 0.97 4.01 -3.33
N PHE A 120 0.20 2.91 -3.28
CA PHE A 120 0.36 1.86 -2.28
C PHE A 120 1.52 0.91 -2.60
N SER A 121 2.00 0.90 -3.85
CA SER A 121 3.02 -0.05 -4.26
C SER A 121 4.36 0.21 -3.59
N TYR A 122 5.07 -0.86 -3.29
CA TYR A 122 6.40 -0.86 -2.66
C TYR A 122 7.49 -0.09 -3.44
N PHE A 123 7.19 0.31 -4.69
CA PHE A 123 8.13 1.00 -5.57
C PHE A 123 7.96 2.51 -5.58
N PHE A 124 6.94 3.00 -4.93
CA PHE A 124 6.82 4.42 -4.74
C PHE A 124 7.90 4.84 -3.72
N ASP A 125 9.03 5.30 -4.21
CA ASP A 125 10.21 5.69 -3.41
C ASP A 125 10.01 7.03 -2.71
N GLY A 126 8.79 7.33 -2.29
CA GLY A 126 8.51 8.60 -1.69
C GLY A 126 7.20 8.63 -0.95
N SER A 127 6.89 9.81 -0.51
CA SER A 127 5.61 10.20 0.03
C SER A 127 4.87 11.02 -1.03
N LEU A 128 3.55 11.01 -0.96
CA LEU A 128 2.73 11.94 -1.73
C LEU A 128 2.92 13.34 -1.13
N ARG A 129 3.68 14.21 -1.79
CA ARG A 129 3.91 15.59 -1.36
C ARG A 129 2.70 16.44 -1.71
N MET A 130 2.04 16.97 -0.70
CA MET A 130 0.86 17.79 -0.86
C MET A 130 1.23 19.27 -1.03
N GLU A 131 0.57 19.92 -1.98
CA GLU A 131 0.48 21.37 -2.00
C GLU A 131 -0.47 21.88 -0.90
N PRO A 132 -0.39 23.15 -0.49
CA PRO A 132 -1.22 23.67 0.61
C PRO A 132 -2.72 23.45 0.43
N ASP A 133 -3.23 23.58 -0.79
CA ASP A 133 -4.65 23.36 -1.10
C ASP A 133 -5.04 21.89 -1.02
N GLU A 134 -4.14 21.00 -1.43
CA GLU A 134 -4.32 19.55 -1.35
C GLU A 134 -4.34 19.07 0.11
N TRP A 135 -3.43 19.65 0.92
CA TRP A 135 -3.44 19.44 2.38
C TRP A 135 -4.78 19.82 2.99
N LEU A 136 -5.29 21.00 2.68
CA LEU A 136 -6.56 21.49 3.22
C LEU A 136 -7.72 20.57 2.81
N CYS A 137 -7.81 20.20 1.55
CA CYS A 137 -8.87 19.32 1.05
C CYS A 137 -8.85 17.95 1.74
N ILE A 138 -7.69 17.29 1.82
CA ILE A 138 -7.58 15.94 2.40
C ILE A 138 -7.86 15.97 3.90
N THR A 139 -7.32 16.94 4.64
CA THR A 139 -7.53 17.04 6.09
C THR A 139 -8.98 17.37 6.43
N GLN A 140 -9.69 18.16 5.61
CA GLN A 140 -11.12 18.41 5.77
C GLN A 140 -11.94 17.13 5.58
N LEU A 141 -11.65 16.33 4.55
CA LEU A 141 -12.34 15.06 4.30
C LEU A 141 -12.12 14.06 5.43
N VAL A 142 -10.88 13.94 5.92
CA VAL A 142 -10.55 13.07 7.04
C VAL A 142 -11.24 13.53 8.34
N THR A 143 -11.31 14.85 8.57
CA THR A 143 -12.03 15.43 9.71
C THR A 143 -13.51 15.12 9.64
N GLN A 144 -14.14 15.29 8.48
CA GLN A 144 -15.56 14.97 8.27
C GLN A 144 -15.82 13.48 8.44
N MET A 145 -14.97 12.62 7.90
CA MET A 145 -15.07 11.16 8.08
C MET A 145 -15.00 10.77 9.57
N ARG A 146 -14.12 11.40 10.35
CA ARG A 146 -14.04 11.19 11.81
C ARG A 146 -15.31 11.66 12.49
N GLN A 147 -15.88 12.77 12.07
CA GLN A 147 -17.13 13.31 12.61
C GLN A 147 -18.30 12.35 12.39
N GLU A 148 -18.41 11.75 11.21
CA GLU A 148 -19.41 10.70 10.92
C GLU A 148 -19.27 9.51 11.87
N LEU A 149 -18.04 9.04 12.10
CA LEU A 149 -17.78 7.94 13.04
C LEU A 149 -18.18 8.26 14.47
N GLN A 150 -18.10 9.53 14.89
CA GLN A 150 -18.42 9.97 16.25
C GLN A 150 -19.92 10.27 16.46
N THR A 151 -20.63 10.69 15.40
CA THR A 151 -22.01 11.21 15.53
C THR A 151 -23.07 10.27 14.97
N HIS A 152 -22.68 9.34 14.10
CA HIS A 152 -23.62 8.47 13.37
C HIS A 152 -23.23 6.98 13.47
N GLU A 153 -22.63 6.55 14.58
CA GLU A 153 -22.12 5.19 14.79
C GLU A 153 -23.16 4.10 14.47
N ASP A 154 -24.43 4.32 14.85
CA ASP A 154 -25.53 3.37 14.65
C ASP A 154 -26.25 3.54 13.30
N SER A 155 -25.80 4.40 12.41
CA SER A 155 -26.49 4.65 11.14
C SER A 155 -26.35 3.48 10.18
N PRO A 156 -27.46 2.93 9.64
CA PRO A 156 -27.41 1.87 8.64
C PRO A 156 -26.66 2.26 7.34
N SER A 157 -26.55 3.56 7.07
CA SER A 157 -25.83 4.10 5.90
C SER A 157 -24.37 4.44 6.18
N LEU A 158 -23.91 4.32 7.42
CA LEU A 158 -22.55 4.71 7.81
C LEU A 158 -21.50 4.11 6.90
N ARG A 159 -21.54 2.79 6.66
CA ARG A 159 -20.59 2.12 5.78
C ARG A 159 -20.50 2.75 4.39
N ASN A 160 -21.62 3.09 3.77
CA ASN A 160 -21.65 3.71 2.44
C ASN A 160 -21.07 5.12 2.47
N VAL A 161 -21.34 5.89 3.53
CA VAL A 161 -20.76 7.22 3.73
C VAL A 161 -19.25 7.13 3.89
N LEU A 162 -18.75 6.19 4.71
CA LEU A 162 -17.31 5.96 4.89
C LEU A 162 -16.62 5.54 3.59
N LEU A 163 -17.25 4.66 2.79
CA LEU A 163 -16.75 4.28 1.46
C LEU A 163 -16.71 5.48 0.51
N GLY A 164 -17.68 6.38 0.58
CA GLY A 164 -17.71 7.62 -0.21
C GLY A 164 -16.53 8.55 0.14
N TYR A 165 -16.31 8.80 1.42
CA TYR A 165 -15.14 9.59 1.88
C TYR A 165 -13.82 8.93 1.49
N LEU A 166 -13.71 7.62 1.72
CA LEU A 166 -12.50 6.87 1.38
C LEU A 166 -12.20 6.94 -0.12
N HIS A 167 -13.20 6.72 -0.97
CA HIS A 167 -13.04 6.82 -2.41
C HIS A 167 -12.55 8.21 -2.82
N LEU A 168 -13.16 9.27 -2.29
CA LEU A 168 -12.78 10.63 -2.60
C LEU A 168 -11.35 10.97 -2.14
N ILE A 169 -10.98 10.55 -0.92
CA ILE A 169 -9.60 10.72 -0.40
C ILE A 169 -8.59 10.01 -1.30
N LEU A 170 -8.87 8.78 -1.71
CA LEU A 170 -7.98 8.01 -2.59
C LEU A 170 -7.85 8.64 -3.98
N GLU A 171 -8.92 9.22 -4.53
CA GLU A 171 -8.84 9.96 -5.80
C GLU A 171 -8.00 11.25 -5.67
N TYR A 172 -8.06 11.96 -4.54
CA TYR A 172 -7.15 13.08 -4.27
C TYR A 172 -5.70 12.61 -4.17
N CYS A 173 -5.43 11.52 -3.45
CA CYS A 173 -4.10 10.91 -3.37
C CYS A 173 -3.57 10.52 -4.76
N ASN A 174 -4.43 9.92 -5.59
CA ASN A 174 -4.09 9.54 -6.95
C ASN A 174 -3.77 10.77 -7.83
N ARG A 175 -4.53 11.85 -7.69
CA ARG A 175 -4.23 13.12 -8.38
C ARG A 175 -2.87 13.69 -7.99
N ILE A 176 -2.53 13.68 -6.69
CA ILE A 176 -1.22 14.10 -6.20
C ILE A 176 -0.12 13.22 -6.78
N TYR A 177 -0.33 11.91 -6.78
CA TYR A 177 0.58 10.93 -7.35
C TYR A 177 0.87 11.22 -8.83
N LEU A 178 -0.18 11.42 -9.64
CA LEU A 178 -0.06 11.71 -11.07
C LEU A 178 0.63 13.08 -11.32
N ARG A 179 0.36 14.10 -10.49
CA ARG A 179 1.05 15.37 -10.55
C ARG A 179 2.56 15.19 -10.31
N GLN A 180 2.95 14.48 -9.24
CA GLN A 180 4.36 14.22 -8.94
C GLN A 180 5.06 13.44 -10.06
N LEU A 181 4.39 12.45 -10.64
CA LEU A 181 4.93 11.76 -11.80
C LEU A 181 5.18 12.72 -12.97
N SER A 182 4.29 13.67 -13.21
CA SER A 182 4.45 14.65 -14.30
C SER A 182 5.55 15.68 -14.02
N GLU A 183 5.78 16.05 -12.76
CA GLU A 183 6.83 16.99 -12.34
C GLU A 183 8.24 16.34 -12.42
N GLU A 184 8.33 15.04 -12.16
CA GLU A 184 9.57 14.27 -12.31
C GLU A 184 9.91 13.95 -13.77
N ASP A 185 9.14 14.54 -14.72
CA ASP A 185 9.15 14.20 -16.13
C ASP A 185 10.47 14.59 -16.85
N ASN A 186 11.38 13.62 -16.86
CA ASN A 186 12.45 13.49 -17.86
C ASN A 186 12.18 12.30 -18.82
N GLY A 187 10.93 12.02 -19.18
CA GLY A 187 10.55 10.90 -20.05
C GLY A 187 10.50 9.52 -19.37
N ASN A 188 10.79 9.44 -18.06
CA ASN A 188 10.83 8.17 -17.32
C ASN A 188 9.46 7.78 -16.72
N SER A 189 8.60 8.77 -16.42
CA SER A 189 7.27 8.53 -15.84
C SER A 189 6.31 7.88 -16.82
N ASP A 190 6.32 8.30 -18.10
CA ASP A 190 5.51 7.68 -19.16
C ASP A 190 5.89 6.21 -19.35
N LEU A 191 7.18 5.89 -19.31
CA LEU A 191 7.64 4.51 -19.38
C LEU A 191 7.11 3.67 -18.23
N LEU A 192 7.19 4.15 -16.98
CA LEU A 192 6.70 3.40 -15.83
C LEU A 192 5.20 3.17 -15.88
N LYS A 193 4.43 4.17 -16.30
CA LYS A 193 3.00 4.03 -16.53
C LYS A 193 2.70 2.97 -17.57
N ARG A 194 3.32 3.06 -18.74
CA ARG A 194 3.18 2.06 -19.82
C ARG A 194 3.62 0.66 -19.38
N PHE A 195 4.66 0.58 -18.56
CA PHE A 195 5.12 -0.68 -17.98
C PHE A 195 4.08 -1.29 -17.02
N HIS A 196 3.51 -0.46 -16.16
CA HIS A 196 2.44 -0.91 -15.25
C HIS A 196 1.18 -1.33 -16.03
N ASP A 197 0.74 -0.53 -17.00
CA ASP A 197 -0.39 -0.84 -17.87
C ASP A 197 -0.18 -2.17 -18.61
N LEU A 198 1.05 -2.42 -19.07
CA LEU A 198 1.43 -3.70 -19.70
C LEU A 198 1.28 -4.88 -18.72
N LEU A 199 1.69 -4.74 -17.45
CA LEU A 199 1.51 -5.78 -16.43
C LEU A 199 0.03 -6.03 -16.19
N GLN A 200 -0.76 -4.98 -15.98
CA GLN A 200 -2.21 -5.10 -15.77
C GLN A 200 -2.89 -5.80 -16.94
N GLN A 201 -2.61 -5.36 -18.18
CA GLN A 201 -3.19 -5.95 -19.38
C GLN A 201 -2.83 -7.42 -19.51
N TYR A 202 -1.57 -7.80 -19.28
CA TYR A 202 -1.10 -9.18 -19.38
C TYR A 202 -1.86 -10.13 -18.45
N PHE A 203 -2.07 -9.72 -17.20
CA PHE A 203 -2.83 -10.51 -16.23
C PHE A 203 -4.34 -10.44 -16.46
N HIS A 204 -4.88 -9.32 -16.87
CA HIS A 204 -6.30 -9.17 -17.22
C HIS A 204 -6.69 -10.08 -18.43
N GLU A 205 -5.80 -10.19 -19.41
CA GLU A 205 -5.99 -11.07 -20.58
C GLU A 205 -5.62 -12.54 -20.29
N ASN A 206 -5.25 -12.88 -19.05
CA ASN A 206 -4.84 -14.21 -18.64
C ASN A 206 -3.67 -14.79 -19.44
N ARG A 207 -2.81 -13.95 -20.01
CA ARG A 207 -1.64 -14.41 -20.80
C ARG A 207 -0.66 -15.22 -19.97
N GLN A 208 -0.54 -14.96 -18.68
CA GLN A 208 0.31 -15.71 -17.76
C GLN A 208 -0.04 -17.21 -17.68
N LEU A 209 -1.28 -17.59 -18.00
CA LEU A 209 -1.70 -19.00 -18.01
C LEU A 209 -1.13 -19.79 -19.20
N THR A 210 -0.74 -19.12 -20.28
CA THR A 210 -0.24 -19.73 -21.52
C THR A 210 1.22 -19.39 -21.80
N GLN A 211 1.68 -18.22 -21.38
CA GLN A 211 3.02 -17.72 -21.64
C GLN A 211 3.92 -17.69 -20.40
N GLY A 212 3.36 -18.04 -19.22
CA GLY A 212 4.07 -18.02 -17.94
C GLY A 212 4.28 -16.59 -17.40
N LEU A 213 5.21 -16.45 -16.48
CA LEU A 213 5.53 -15.16 -15.89
C LEU A 213 6.20 -14.21 -16.89
N LEU A 214 5.85 -12.94 -16.79
CA LEU A 214 6.51 -11.86 -17.54
C LEU A 214 8.02 -11.82 -17.25
N THR A 215 8.78 -11.61 -18.32
CA THR A 215 10.22 -11.37 -18.23
C THR A 215 10.57 -9.92 -18.54
N VAL A 216 11.69 -9.45 -18.04
CA VAL A 216 12.21 -8.10 -18.37
C VAL A 216 12.41 -7.95 -19.88
N ALA A 217 12.85 -9.01 -20.56
CA ALA A 217 13.04 -9.00 -22.02
C ALA A 217 11.73 -8.82 -22.76
N TYR A 218 10.67 -9.53 -22.35
CA TYR A 218 9.34 -9.37 -22.93
C TYR A 218 8.81 -7.94 -22.72
N CYS A 219 8.85 -7.43 -21.50
CA CYS A 219 8.38 -6.07 -21.21
C CYS A 219 9.12 -5.00 -21.98
N ALA A 220 10.45 -5.13 -22.08
CA ALA A 220 11.28 -4.22 -22.87
C ALA A 220 10.90 -4.24 -24.35
N SER A 221 10.67 -5.44 -24.93
CA SER A 221 10.27 -5.61 -26.32
C SER A 221 8.91 -4.97 -26.61
N GLU A 222 7.89 -5.23 -25.77
CA GLU A 222 6.55 -4.65 -25.92
C GLU A 222 6.55 -3.12 -25.83
N LEU A 223 7.48 -2.57 -25.03
CA LEU A 223 7.62 -1.13 -24.86
C LEU A 223 8.61 -0.50 -25.86
N ALA A 224 9.14 -1.28 -26.81
CA ALA A 224 10.10 -0.85 -27.84
C ALA A 224 11.45 -0.36 -27.29
N TYR A 225 11.97 -1.00 -26.22
CA TYR A 225 13.27 -0.73 -25.63
C TYR A 225 14.18 -1.95 -25.65
N SER A 226 15.50 -1.74 -25.60
CA SER A 226 16.42 -2.83 -25.28
C SER A 226 16.28 -3.21 -23.79
N PRO A 227 16.45 -4.49 -23.42
CA PRO A 227 16.31 -4.93 -22.03
C PRO A 227 17.23 -4.19 -21.05
N ARG A 228 18.45 -3.85 -21.48
CA ARG A 228 19.41 -3.10 -20.68
C ARG A 228 18.95 -1.66 -20.43
N TYR A 229 18.59 -0.95 -21.49
CA TYR A 229 18.13 0.44 -21.38
C TYR A 229 16.83 0.55 -20.58
N PHE A 230 15.90 -0.38 -20.80
CA PHE A 230 14.68 -0.49 -20.01
C PHE A 230 14.99 -0.69 -18.51
N GLY A 231 15.91 -1.63 -18.19
CA GLY A 231 16.33 -1.86 -16.81
C GLY A 231 16.97 -0.63 -16.17
N ASP A 232 17.81 0.11 -16.91
CA ASP A 232 18.47 1.33 -16.42
C ASP A 232 17.46 2.45 -16.16
N ILE A 233 16.44 2.62 -17.04
CA ILE A 233 15.37 3.62 -16.82
C ILE A 233 14.53 3.25 -15.61
N VAL A 234 14.06 1.99 -15.52
CA VAL A 234 13.26 1.53 -14.37
C VAL A 234 14.06 1.70 -13.07
N HIS A 235 15.36 1.36 -13.08
CA HIS A 235 16.21 1.56 -11.92
C HIS A 235 16.35 3.04 -11.53
N LYS A 236 16.57 3.92 -12.50
CA LYS A 236 16.67 5.36 -12.27
C LYS A 236 15.37 5.95 -11.71
N ALA A 237 14.23 5.48 -12.22
CA ALA A 237 12.91 6.00 -11.85
C ALA A 237 12.37 5.40 -10.54
N THR A 238 12.77 4.17 -10.16
CA THR A 238 12.20 3.46 -9.01
C THR A 238 13.24 3.09 -7.94
N GLY A 239 14.53 3.30 -8.19
CA GLY A 239 15.60 2.80 -7.34
C GLY A 239 15.68 1.26 -7.27
N GLY A 240 14.71 0.54 -7.87
CA GLY A 240 14.61 -0.92 -7.92
C GLY A 240 14.98 -1.49 -9.28
N THR A 241 14.95 -2.82 -9.41
CA THR A 241 15.16 -3.49 -10.70
C THR A 241 13.84 -3.76 -11.40
N ALA A 242 13.82 -3.78 -12.75
CA ALA A 242 12.63 -4.11 -13.52
C ALA A 242 12.05 -5.50 -13.15
N ILE A 243 12.90 -6.49 -12.90
CA ILE A 243 12.44 -7.81 -12.42
C ILE A 243 11.87 -7.73 -11.02
N GLY A 244 12.39 -6.89 -10.15
CA GLY A 244 11.83 -6.63 -8.82
C GLY A 244 10.45 -6.01 -8.92
N TYR A 245 10.22 -5.09 -9.86
CA TYR A 245 8.91 -4.50 -10.14
C TYR A 245 7.88 -5.56 -10.54
N ILE A 246 8.22 -6.44 -11.51
CA ILE A 246 7.39 -7.56 -11.94
C ILE A 246 7.06 -8.48 -10.75
N HIS A 247 8.08 -8.85 -9.96
CA HIS A 247 7.88 -9.75 -8.82
C HIS A 247 6.94 -9.17 -7.77
N ASN A 248 7.03 -7.87 -7.49
CA ASN A 248 6.11 -7.24 -6.54
C ASN A 248 4.68 -7.21 -7.06
N TYR A 249 4.47 -6.89 -8.33
CA TYR A 249 3.15 -6.96 -8.94
C TYR A 249 2.55 -8.37 -8.78
N VAL A 250 3.32 -9.41 -9.12
CA VAL A 250 2.90 -10.81 -9.00
C VAL A 250 2.57 -11.18 -7.54
N ILE A 251 3.39 -10.74 -6.59
CA ILE A 251 3.16 -11.05 -5.17
C ILE A 251 1.94 -10.32 -4.60
N ASN A 252 1.64 -9.11 -5.05
CA ASN A 252 0.41 -8.42 -4.66
C ASN A 252 -0.83 -9.15 -5.20
N GLN A 253 -0.80 -9.60 -6.45
CA GLN A 253 -1.86 -10.48 -6.99
C GLN A 253 -1.97 -11.80 -6.19
N ALA A 254 -0.83 -12.38 -5.78
CA ALA A 254 -0.81 -13.58 -4.95
C ALA A 254 -1.51 -13.38 -3.61
N LYS A 255 -1.22 -12.27 -2.94
CA LYS A 255 -1.86 -11.93 -1.66
C LYS A 255 -3.37 -11.83 -1.81
N SER A 256 -3.84 -11.13 -2.84
CA SER A 256 -5.27 -11.01 -3.14
C SER A 256 -5.93 -12.37 -3.38
N LEU A 257 -5.34 -13.23 -4.22
CA LEU A 257 -5.87 -14.57 -4.49
C LEU A 257 -5.92 -15.44 -3.23
N LEU A 258 -4.85 -15.44 -2.42
CA LEU A 258 -4.78 -16.19 -1.18
C LEU A 258 -5.85 -15.73 -0.17
N MET A 259 -6.04 -14.42 -0.03
CA MET A 259 -7.06 -13.85 0.85
C MET A 259 -8.49 -14.12 0.36
N ASN A 260 -8.69 -14.29 -0.95
CA ASN A 260 -9.97 -14.68 -1.55
C ASN A 260 -10.23 -16.21 -1.51
N GLY A 261 -9.42 -16.96 -0.73
CA GLY A 261 -9.64 -18.38 -0.44
C GLY A 261 -9.05 -19.35 -1.45
N HIS A 262 -8.26 -18.87 -2.44
CA HIS A 262 -7.53 -19.78 -3.31
C HIS A 262 -6.42 -20.51 -2.54
N ASN A 263 -6.27 -21.80 -2.76
CA ASN A 263 -5.16 -22.55 -2.19
C ASN A 263 -3.82 -22.21 -2.89
N ILE A 264 -2.70 -22.58 -2.26
CA ILE A 264 -1.35 -22.23 -2.71
C ILE A 264 -1.07 -22.74 -4.13
N SER A 265 -1.52 -23.96 -4.46
CA SER A 265 -1.31 -24.57 -5.77
C SER A 265 -2.13 -23.87 -6.86
N GLU A 266 -3.38 -23.52 -6.56
CA GLU A 266 -4.24 -22.72 -7.46
C GLU A 266 -3.66 -21.33 -7.69
N THR A 267 -3.28 -20.65 -6.61
CA THR A 267 -2.65 -19.31 -6.69
C THR A 267 -1.39 -19.36 -7.55
N SER A 268 -0.52 -20.34 -7.33
CA SER A 268 0.69 -20.53 -8.14
C SER A 268 0.35 -20.67 -9.63
N ARG A 269 -0.63 -21.51 -9.96
CA ARG A 269 -1.06 -21.74 -11.34
C ARG A 269 -1.70 -20.49 -11.97
N LEU A 270 -2.59 -19.81 -11.25
CA LEU A 270 -3.25 -18.58 -11.70
C LEU A 270 -2.26 -17.45 -11.99
N LEU A 271 -1.13 -17.45 -11.30
CA LEU A 271 -0.05 -16.47 -11.50
C LEU A 271 0.95 -16.85 -12.58
N GLY A 272 0.81 -18.04 -13.20
CA GLY A 272 1.67 -18.47 -14.30
C GLY A 272 2.98 -19.13 -13.87
N PHE A 273 3.06 -19.66 -12.66
CA PHE A 273 4.22 -20.47 -12.24
C PHE A 273 4.08 -21.92 -12.70
N ASP A 274 5.12 -22.47 -13.31
CA ASP A 274 5.16 -23.88 -13.70
C ASP A 274 5.10 -24.82 -12.50
N TYR A 275 5.68 -24.41 -11.37
CA TYR A 275 5.76 -25.22 -10.15
C TYR A 275 5.46 -24.41 -8.90
N PRO A 276 4.60 -24.92 -7.98
CA PRO A 276 4.25 -24.22 -6.74
C PRO A 276 5.44 -23.86 -5.83
N HIS A 277 6.52 -24.64 -5.88
CA HIS A 277 7.70 -24.35 -5.06
C HIS A 277 8.47 -23.10 -5.53
N HIS A 278 8.43 -22.75 -6.83
CA HIS A 278 9.00 -21.50 -7.33
C HIS A 278 8.20 -20.30 -6.81
N PHE A 279 6.87 -20.40 -6.84
CA PHE A 279 5.98 -19.42 -6.23
C PHE A 279 6.28 -19.26 -4.73
N THR A 280 6.28 -20.35 -3.96
CA THR A 280 6.54 -20.31 -2.52
C THR A 280 7.88 -19.64 -2.20
N ARG A 281 8.93 -19.95 -2.96
CA ARG A 281 10.25 -19.35 -2.78
C ARG A 281 10.25 -17.85 -3.09
N LEU A 282 9.61 -17.44 -4.19
CA LEU A 282 9.48 -16.04 -4.54
C LEU A 282 8.66 -15.28 -3.49
N PHE A 283 7.52 -15.82 -3.10
CA PHE A 283 6.65 -15.23 -2.09
C PHE A 283 7.39 -15.02 -0.77
N LYS A 284 8.12 -16.05 -0.28
CA LYS A 284 8.94 -15.94 0.94
C LYS A 284 10.07 -14.91 0.79
N LYS A 285 10.72 -14.85 -0.37
CA LYS A 285 11.77 -13.86 -0.64
C LYS A 285 11.24 -12.44 -0.56
N MET A 286 10.01 -12.19 -1.06
CA MET A 286 9.43 -10.85 -1.16
C MET A 286 8.68 -10.41 0.10
N THR A 287 8.09 -11.36 0.85
CA THR A 287 7.25 -11.06 2.03
C THR A 287 7.89 -11.43 3.36
N GLY A 288 8.96 -12.21 3.34
CA GLY A 288 9.59 -12.80 4.54
C GLY A 288 8.86 -14.05 5.08
N LEU A 289 7.67 -14.38 4.57
CA LEU A 289 6.82 -15.50 5.00
C LEU A 289 6.54 -16.44 3.82
N THR A 290 6.36 -17.74 4.09
CA THR A 290 5.77 -18.63 3.10
C THR A 290 4.29 -18.32 2.91
N PRO A 291 3.65 -18.70 1.77
CA PRO A 291 2.20 -18.54 1.59
C PRO A 291 1.38 -19.18 2.71
N SER A 292 1.80 -20.34 3.24
CA SER A 292 1.13 -21.01 4.36
C SER A 292 1.26 -20.22 5.66
N GLU A 293 2.47 -19.71 5.97
CA GLU A 293 2.70 -18.84 7.13
C GLU A 293 1.94 -17.52 6.98
N TYR A 294 1.82 -17.02 5.76
CA TYR A 294 1.04 -15.83 5.44
C TYR A 294 -0.44 -16.07 5.72
N LEU A 295 -1.05 -17.13 5.19
CA LEU A 295 -2.44 -17.52 5.45
C LEU A 295 -2.71 -17.81 6.93
N GLY A 296 -1.84 -18.61 7.60
CA GLY A 296 -1.99 -18.90 9.03
C GLY A 296 -1.83 -17.70 9.95
N LYS A 297 -1.25 -16.60 9.43
CA LYS A 297 -1.17 -15.33 10.14
C LYS A 297 -2.47 -14.52 10.03
N TYR A 298 -3.27 -14.80 9.01
CA TYR A 298 -4.52 -14.11 8.69
C TYR A 298 -5.75 -15.00 8.92
N ASP A 299 -5.59 -16.16 9.60
CA ASP A 299 -6.56 -17.21 9.84
C ASP A 299 -8.00 -16.83 9.39
N VAL A 300 -8.26 -17.10 8.11
CA VAL A 300 -9.59 -16.95 7.52
C VAL A 300 -10.28 -18.28 7.74
N ASN A 301 -10.93 -18.46 8.90
CA ASN A 301 -11.95 -19.48 9.11
C ASN A 301 -13.31 -18.92 8.75
#